data_e091c669d3e7fcad9ac6bf77bc5e9d87
#
_entry.id   e091c669d3e7fcad9ac6bf77bc5e9d87
#
_cell.length_a   1.000
_cell.length_b   1.000
_cell.length_c   1.000
_cell.angle_alpha   90.00
_cell.angle_beta   90.00
_cell.angle_gamma   90.00
#
_symmetry.space_group_name_H-M   'P 1'
#
loop_
_entity.id
_entity.type
_entity.pdbx_description
1 polymer ?
#
loop_
_entity_poly.entity_id
_entity_poly.type
_entity_poly.pdbx_seq_one_letter_code
_entity_poly.pdbx_strand_id
1 'polypeptide(L)' 'MKIYISDLRKAKMCARGSRAFFLAQGWDWQDFLKNGRDAQDFIDTNDAMALQVVEVAKNGQQQ' A
#
# COMPACT_ATOMS: atom_id res chain seq x y z
N MET A 1 8.42 -4.91 -7.09
CA MET A 1 6.93 -5.01 -7.10
C MET A 1 6.34 -3.72 -6.60
N LYS A 2 5.34 -3.22 -7.28
CA LYS A 2 4.65 -2.00 -6.87
C LYS A 2 3.29 -2.29 -6.26
N ILE A 3 2.92 -1.47 -5.29
CA ILE A 3 1.62 -1.52 -4.65
C ILE A 3 0.76 -0.41 -5.26
N TYR A 4 -0.49 -0.74 -5.60
CA TYR A 4 -1.44 0.20 -6.20
C TYR A 4 -2.67 0.31 -5.33
N ILE A 5 -3.52 1.31 -5.62
CA ILE A 5 -4.75 1.51 -4.85
C ILE A 5 -5.65 0.27 -4.88
N SER A 6 -5.63 -0.49 -5.98
CA SER A 6 -6.41 -1.72 -6.08
C SER A 6 -5.96 -2.76 -5.06
N ASP A 7 -4.68 -2.77 -4.72
CA ASP A 7 -4.16 -3.69 -3.71
C ASP A 7 -4.68 -3.34 -2.31
N LEU A 8 -4.78 -2.04 -2.02
CA LEU A 8 -5.37 -1.59 -0.76
C LEU A 8 -6.82 -2.02 -0.65
N ARG A 9 -7.57 -1.93 -1.74
CA ARG A 9 -8.96 -2.35 -1.77
C ARG A 9 -9.10 -3.85 -1.56
N LYS A 10 -8.24 -4.63 -2.18
CA LYS A 10 -8.23 -6.09 -1.99
C LYS A 10 -7.91 -6.47 -0.55
N ALA A 11 -7.07 -5.68 0.10
CA ALA A 11 -6.72 -5.90 1.50
C ALA A 11 -7.80 -5.36 2.45
N LYS A 12 -8.89 -4.84 1.91
CA LYS A 12 -10.04 -4.29 2.65
C LYS A 12 -9.65 -3.10 3.52
N MET A 13 -8.69 -2.31 3.05
CA MET A 13 -8.28 -1.09 3.74
C MET A 13 -9.22 0.04 3.34
N CYS A 14 -9.68 0.82 4.32
CA CYS A 14 -10.50 1.98 4.01
C CYS A 14 -9.61 3.12 3.50
N ALA A 15 -10.15 3.94 2.59
CA ALA A 15 -9.40 5.04 2.00
C ALA A 15 -8.93 6.05 3.05
N ARG A 16 -9.78 6.32 4.03
CA ARG A 16 -9.44 7.28 5.09
C ARG A 16 -8.25 6.81 5.91
N GLY A 17 -8.26 5.55 6.34
CA GLY A 17 -7.17 4.99 7.12
C GLY A 17 -5.87 4.92 6.32
N SER A 18 -5.99 4.57 5.03
CA SER A 18 -4.83 4.48 4.15
C SER A 18 -4.19 5.85 3.95
N ARG A 19 -5.00 6.89 3.76
CA ARG A 19 -4.50 8.25 3.58
C ARG A 19 -3.81 8.74 4.84
N ALA A 20 -4.37 8.45 6.00
CA ALA A 20 -3.78 8.82 7.28
C ALA A 20 -2.41 8.14 7.45
N PHE A 21 -2.32 6.87 7.06
CA PHE A 21 -1.07 6.13 7.12
C PHE A 21 -0.02 6.77 6.21
N PHE A 22 -0.39 7.12 4.97
CA PHE A 22 0.51 7.78 4.03
C PHE A 22 1.01 9.11 4.58
N LEU A 23 0.11 9.88 5.18
CA LEU A 23 0.47 11.17 5.77
C LEU A 23 1.49 10.97 6.89
N ALA A 24 1.27 9.99 7.74
CA ALA A 24 2.17 9.67 8.85
C ALA A 24 3.57 9.30 8.34
N GLN A 25 3.66 8.65 7.18
CA GLN A 25 4.93 8.27 6.58
C GLN A 25 5.56 9.39 5.77
N GLY A 26 4.83 10.49 5.54
CA GLY A 26 5.31 11.56 4.69
C GLY A 26 5.23 11.22 3.20
N TRP A 27 4.39 10.29 2.83
CA TRP A 27 4.22 9.86 1.44
C TRP A 27 3.13 10.66 0.73
N ASP A 28 3.33 10.89 -0.56
CA ASP A 28 2.38 11.63 -1.41
C ASP A 28 1.25 10.69 -1.85
N TRP A 29 0.05 10.93 -1.34
CA TRP A 29 -1.12 10.13 -1.68
C TRP A 29 -1.50 10.27 -3.16
N GLN A 30 -1.42 11.49 -3.71
CA GLN A 30 -1.79 11.73 -5.11
C GLN A 30 -0.84 11.00 -6.05
N ASP A 31 0.45 11.02 -5.76
CA ASP A 31 1.43 10.28 -6.54
C ASP A 31 1.16 8.78 -6.48
N PHE A 32 0.80 8.29 -5.30
CA PHE A 32 0.48 6.87 -5.14
C PHE A 32 -0.72 6.46 -6.01
N LEU A 33 -1.76 7.28 -6.04
CA LEU A 33 -2.94 6.99 -6.86
C LEU A 33 -2.58 6.91 -8.34
N LYS A 34 -1.61 7.67 -8.75
CA LYS A 34 -1.20 7.78 -10.16
C LYS A 34 -0.19 6.70 -10.55
N ASN A 35 0.83 6.49 -9.75
CA ASN A 35 1.99 5.68 -10.11
C ASN A 35 2.20 4.44 -9.25
N GLY A 36 1.47 4.33 -8.14
CA GLY A 36 1.74 3.28 -7.17
C GLY A 36 2.97 3.60 -6.33
N ARG A 37 3.35 2.67 -5.47
CA ARG A 37 4.53 2.83 -4.63
C ARG A 37 5.22 1.48 -4.45
N ASP A 38 6.55 1.50 -4.37
CA ASP A 38 7.34 0.29 -4.26
C ASP A 38 6.97 -0.47 -2.98
N ALA A 39 6.78 -1.79 -3.11
CA ALA A 39 6.46 -2.65 -1.98
C ALA A 39 7.52 -2.58 -0.89
N GLN A 40 8.77 -2.34 -1.26
CA GLN A 40 9.86 -2.25 -0.30
C GLN A 40 9.63 -1.12 0.70
N ASP A 41 9.06 0.01 0.24
CA ASP A 41 8.75 1.12 1.14
C ASP A 41 7.75 0.68 2.22
N PHE A 42 6.77 -0.12 1.83
CA PHE A 42 5.78 -0.67 2.76
C PHE A 42 6.43 -1.62 3.77
N ILE A 43 7.29 -2.49 3.27
CA ILE A 43 8.00 -3.46 4.11
C ILE A 43 8.88 -2.74 5.14
N ASP A 44 9.55 -1.67 4.71
CA ASP A 44 10.47 -0.92 5.56
C ASP A 44 9.76 -0.22 6.73
N THR A 45 8.45 0.04 6.62
CA THR A 45 7.71 0.64 7.74
C THR A 45 7.57 -0.33 8.91
N ASN A 46 7.69 -1.61 8.64
CA ASN A 46 7.51 -2.69 9.62
C ASN A 46 6.13 -2.61 10.31
N ASP A 47 5.16 -2.06 9.62
CA ASP A 47 3.79 -1.94 10.12
C ASP A 47 2.97 -3.13 9.66
N ALA A 48 2.21 -3.75 10.59
CA ALA A 48 1.43 -4.94 10.28
C ALA A 48 0.45 -4.72 9.13
N MET A 49 -0.18 -3.54 9.09
CA MET A 49 -1.13 -3.20 8.03
C MET A 49 -0.42 -3.14 6.67
N ALA A 50 0.73 -2.47 6.63
CA ALA A 50 1.50 -2.33 5.40
C ALA A 50 1.98 -3.70 4.90
N LEU A 51 2.43 -4.55 5.81
CA LEU A 51 2.87 -5.89 5.46
C LEU A 51 1.73 -6.73 4.90
N GLN A 52 0.52 -6.57 5.45
CA GLN A 52 -0.66 -7.27 4.96
C GLN A 52 -0.98 -6.85 3.53
N VAL A 53 -0.88 -5.56 3.22
CA VAL A 53 -1.11 -5.05 1.86
C VAL A 53 -0.11 -5.67 0.90
N VAL A 54 1.15 -5.76 1.28
CA VAL A 54 2.19 -6.36 0.45
C VAL A 54 1.86 -7.83 0.17
N GLU A 55 1.42 -8.57 1.18
CA GLU A 55 1.04 -9.97 0.99
C GLU A 55 -0.12 -10.12 0.01
N VAL A 56 -1.14 -9.28 0.13
CA VAL A 56 -2.29 -9.30 -0.77
C VAL A 56 -1.84 -9.00 -2.21
N ALA A 57 -1.00 -8.00 -2.38
CA ALA A 57 -0.50 -7.61 -3.69
C ALA A 57 0.34 -8.73 -4.31
N LYS A 58 1.18 -9.35 -3.50
CA LYS A 58 2.04 -10.46 -3.92
C LYS A 58 1.21 -11.62 -4.43
N ASN A 59 0.17 -11.99 -3.71
CA ASN A 59 -0.72 -13.08 -4.10
C ASN A 59 -1.47 -12.74 -5.39
N GLY A 60 -1.91 -11.50 -5.54
CA GLY A 60 -2.64 -11.06 -6.72
C GLY A 60 -1.77 -10.96 -7.96
N GLN A 61 -0.48 -10.72 -7.79
CA GLN A 61 0.44 -10.54 -8.92
C GLN A 61 1.14 -11.81 -9.36
N GLN A 62 0.94 -12.90 -8.66
CA GLN A 62 1.58 -14.17 -8.99
C GLN A 62 0.85 -14.98 -10.06
N GLN A 63 -0.21 -14.44 -10.62
CA GLN A 63 -0.98 -15.17 -11.65
C GLN A 63 -0.47 -14.93 -13.08
#